data_72282244c3624f76e78d1c8462c18f2b
#
_entry.id   72282244c3624f76e78d1c8462c18f2b
#
_cell.length_a   1.000
_cell.length_b   1.000
_cell.length_c   1.000
_cell.angle_alpha   90.00
_cell.angle_beta   90.00
_cell.angle_gamma   90.00
#
_symmetry.space_group_name_H-M   'P 1'
#
loop_
_entity.id
_entity.type
_entity.pdbx_description
1 polymer ?
#
loop_
_entity_poly.entity_id
_entity_poly.type
_entity_poly.pdbx_seq_one_letter_code
_entity_poly.pdbx_strand_id
1 'polypeptide(L)'
;MILPLLQGLKLTLSYFFSRKVTLRYPEEKWDVAPRWRGRHVLTKHASGKIKCVACMLCATVCPAQCISIEAAAEPDNRKYPEKYVLDMGRCIFCGYCVEVCPRQAIEMTTAYELSEYSREDLIFDKERLLEPPEPRYESKRKAG
;
A
#
# COMPACT_ATOMS: atom_id res chain seq x y z
N MET A 1 50.25 -14.99 -6.06
CA MET A 1 49.14 -14.03 -6.31
C MET A 1 48.02 -14.60 -7.20
N ILE A 2 48.24 -15.62 -8.05
CA ILE A 2 47.23 -16.18 -8.97
C ILE A 2 46.22 -17.10 -8.24
N LEU A 3 46.64 -17.85 -7.22
CA LEU A 3 45.80 -18.77 -6.47
C LEU A 3 44.52 -18.15 -5.85
N PRO A 4 44.58 -16.98 -5.17
CA PRO A 4 43.38 -16.33 -4.64
C PRO A 4 42.39 -15.91 -5.74
N LEU A 5 42.90 -15.46 -6.89
CA LEU A 5 42.07 -15.10 -8.04
C LEU A 5 41.32 -16.31 -8.62
N LEU A 6 41.99 -17.46 -8.75
CA LEU A 6 41.40 -18.71 -9.19
C LEU A 6 40.34 -19.23 -8.19
N GLN A 7 40.58 -19.05 -6.89
CA GLN A 7 39.58 -19.39 -5.86
C GLN A 7 38.32 -18.53 -5.96
N GLY A 8 38.49 -17.22 -6.16
CA GLY A 8 37.38 -16.30 -6.41
C GLY A 8 36.58 -16.65 -7.66
N LEU A 9 37.29 -16.97 -8.77
CA LEU A 9 36.65 -17.37 -10.02
C LEU A 9 35.87 -18.69 -9.85
N LYS A 10 36.45 -19.66 -9.16
CA LYS A 10 35.77 -20.94 -8.85
C LYS A 10 34.49 -20.70 -8.04
N LEU A 11 34.52 -19.80 -7.06
CA LEU A 11 33.35 -19.47 -6.25
C LEU A 11 32.22 -18.86 -7.10
N THR A 12 32.51 -17.85 -7.92
CA THR A 12 31.52 -17.21 -8.79
C THR A 12 30.97 -18.19 -9.82
N LEU A 13 31.82 -19.06 -10.37
CA LEU A 13 31.40 -20.11 -11.30
C LEU A 13 30.46 -21.13 -10.63
N SER A 14 30.72 -21.49 -9.38
CA SER A 14 29.82 -22.39 -8.63
C SER A 14 28.43 -21.77 -8.41
N TYR A 15 28.34 -20.48 -8.17
CA TYR A 15 27.06 -19.76 -8.08
C TYR A 15 26.33 -19.69 -9.42
N PHE A 16 27.05 -19.60 -10.52
CA PHE A 16 26.44 -19.62 -11.85
C PHE A 16 25.65 -20.92 -12.12
N PHE A 17 26.14 -22.05 -11.64
CA PHE A 17 25.48 -23.36 -11.77
C PHE A 17 24.54 -23.70 -10.59
N SER A 18 24.43 -22.83 -9.60
CA SER A 18 23.54 -23.05 -8.46
C SER A 18 22.07 -22.82 -8.82
N ARG A 19 21.15 -23.35 -7.99
CA ARG A 19 19.72 -23.12 -8.15
C ARG A 19 19.41 -21.62 -8.00
N LYS A 20 18.61 -21.09 -8.92
CA LYS A 20 18.16 -19.70 -8.89
C LYS A 20 17.30 -19.42 -7.65
N VAL A 21 17.60 -18.34 -6.94
CA VAL A 21 16.85 -17.87 -5.76
C VAL A 21 15.78 -16.84 -6.15
N THR A 22 15.91 -16.25 -7.33
CA THR A 22 15.00 -15.20 -7.84
C THR A 22 13.63 -15.77 -8.17
N LEU A 23 12.58 -15.00 -7.88
CA LEU A 23 11.21 -15.29 -8.28
C LEU A 23 10.96 -14.86 -9.72
N ARG A 24 10.07 -15.57 -10.41
CA ARG A 24 9.61 -15.23 -11.75
C ARG A 24 8.35 -14.38 -11.66
N TYR A 25 8.51 -13.10 -11.34
CA TYR A 25 7.40 -12.16 -11.39
C TYR A 25 6.95 -11.96 -12.87
N PRO A 26 5.64 -11.93 -13.20
CA PRO A 26 4.48 -11.92 -12.29
C PRO A 26 3.92 -13.31 -11.93
N GLU A 27 4.45 -14.40 -12.48
CA GLU A 27 3.94 -15.77 -12.26
C GLU A 27 4.14 -16.21 -10.81
N GLU A 28 5.24 -15.77 -10.21
CA GLU A 28 5.57 -16.03 -8.80
C GLU A 28 5.73 -14.70 -8.09
N LYS A 29 4.96 -14.49 -7.02
CA LYS A 29 5.02 -13.27 -6.19
C LYS A 29 5.47 -13.60 -4.78
N TRP A 30 6.05 -12.61 -4.09
CA TRP A 30 6.38 -12.73 -2.67
C TRP A 30 5.13 -12.72 -1.80
N ASP A 31 5.15 -13.53 -0.74
CA ASP A 31 4.20 -13.39 0.36
C ASP A 31 4.52 -12.11 1.13
N VAL A 32 3.62 -11.15 1.02
CA VAL A 32 3.80 -9.83 1.64
C VAL A 32 3.58 -9.94 3.14
N ALA A 33 4.50 -9.38 3.92
CA ALA A 33 4.37 -9.37 5.38
C ALA A 33 3.06 -8.69 5.81
N PRO A 34 2.37 -9.20 6.88
CA PRO A 34 1.10 -8.63 7.34
C PRO A 34 1.16 -7.14 7.72
N ARG A 35 2.35 -6.66 8.13
CA ARG A 35 2.61 -5.26 8.49
C ARG A 35 3.09 -4.40 7.31
N TRP A 36 2.96 -4.89 6.09
CA TRP A 36 3.31 -4.13 4.91
C TRP A 36 2.44 -2.88 4.78
N ARG A 37 3.04 -1.77 4.41
CA ARG A 37 2.36 -0.49 4.19
C ARG A 37 2.10 -0.30 2.70
N GLY A 38 1.04 -0.90 2.19
CA GLY A 38 0.64 -0.79 0.79
C GLY A 38 -0.54 0.16 0.59
N ARG A 39 -1.42 -0.13 -0.37
CA ARG A 39 -2.56 0.70 -0.76
C ARG A 39 -3.43 1.07 0.45
N HIS A 40 -3.80 2.35 0.53
CA HIS A 40 -4.76 2.84 1.52
C HIS A 40 -6.18 2.43 1.16
N VAL A 41 -6.99 2.19 2.20
CA VAL A 41 -8.43 1.95 2.09
C VAL A 41 -9.16 2.74 3.16
N LEU A 42 -10.38 3.20 2.83
CA LEU A 42 -11.32 3.77 3.79
C LEU A 42 -12.26 2.69 4.29
N THR A 43 -12.37 2.57 5.61
CA THR A 43 -13.18 1.53 6.26
C THR A 43 -14.61 2.00 6.51
N LYS A 44 -15.54 1.03 6.49
CA LYS A 44 -16.96 1.23 6.79
C LYS A 44 -17.32 0.56 8.11
N HIS A 45 -18.38 1.04 8.75
CA HIS A 45 -19.06 0.34 9.84
C HIS A 45 -19.82 -0.88 9.32
N ALA A 46 -20.19 -1.80 10.19
CA ALA A 46 -21.07 -2.91 9.84
C ALA A 46 -22.42 -2.46 9.23
N SER A 47 -22.85 -1.22 9.53
CA SER A 47 -24.02 -0.58 8.94
C SER A 47 -23.82 -0.04 7.52
N GLY A 48 -22.63 -0.22 6.90
CA GLY A 48 -22.31 0.29 5.58
C GLY A 48 -21.88 1.78 5.55
N LYS A 49 -22.07 2.54 6.62
CA LYS A 49 -21.65 3.95 6.70
C LYS A 49 -20.14 4.07 6.84
N ILE A 50 -19.55 5.10 6.23
CA ILE A 50 -18.11 5.40 6.30
C ILE A 50 -17.75 5.76 7.75
N LYS A 51 -16.65 5.22 8.28
CA LYS A 51 -16.15 5.56 9.62
C LYS A 51 -15.56 6.97 9.70
N CYS A 52 -15.09 7.51 8.58
CA CYS A 52 -14.46 8.82 8.51
C CYS A 52 -15.46 9.94 8.87
N VAL A 53 -15.02 10.84 9.75
CA VAL A 53 -15.79 12.02 10.20
C VAL A 53 -15.17 13.33 9.70
N ALA A 54 -14.33 13.26 8.69
CA ALA A 54 -13.67 14.42 8.08
C ALA A 54 -12.99 15.37 9.09
N CYS A 55 -12.30 14.81 10.08
CA CYS A 55 -11.58 15.59 11.10
C CYS A 55 -10.28 16.23 10.61
N MET A 56 -9.84 15.89 9.41
CA MET A 56 -8.64 16.39 8.70
C MET A 56 -7.29 16.08 9.36
N LEU A 57 -7.23 15.35 10.48
CA LEU A 57 -5.97 15.02 11.16
C LEU A 57 -4.98 14.28 10.25
N CYS A 58 -5.47 13.34 9.41
CA CYS A 58 -4.64 12.61 8.48
C CYS A 58 -4.04 13.52 7.38
N ALA A 59 -4.76 14.55 6.94
CA ALA A 59 -4.25 15.53 5.99
C ALA A 59 -3.18 16.43 6.63
N THR A 60 -3.41 16.85 7.88
CA THR A 60 -2.50 17.72 8.63
C THR A 60 -1.17 17.03 8.95
N VAL A 61 -1.21 15.74 9.34
CA VAL A 61 -0.01 14.99 9.72
C VAL A 61 0.80 14.50 8.51
N CYS A 62 0.23 14.54 7.31
CA CYS A 62 0.86 13.99 6.13
C CYS A 62 2.11 14.78 5.70
N PRO A 63 3.32 14.22 5.77
CA PRO A 63 4.55 14.94 5.42
C PRO A 63 4.63 15.25 3.91
N ALA A 64 3.97 14.44 3.09
CA ALA A 64 3.91 14.62 1.63
C ALA A 64 2.73 15.48 1.18
N GLN A 65 1.83 15.90 2.10
CA GLN A 65 0.63 16.68 1.81
C GLN A 65 -0.19 16.11 0.64
N CYS A 66 -0.32 14.78 0.61
CA CYS A 66 -0.98 14.06 -0.48
C CYS A 66 -2.46 13.77 -0.20
N ILE A 67 -3.01 14.21 0.94
CA ILE A 67 -4.41 13.99 1.34
C ILE A 67 -5.15 15.31 1.33
N SER A 68 -6.28 15.35 0.61
CA SER A 68 -7.20 16.48 0.59
C SER A 68 -8.60 16.01 0.99
N ILE A 69 -9.27 16.74 1.88
CA ILE A 69 -10.58 16.37 2.42
C ILE A 69 -11.49 17.60 2.40
N GLU A 70 -12.66 17.48 1.83
CA GLU A 70 -13.76 18.44 1.94
C GLU A 70 -14.83 17.81 2.83
N ALA A 71 -15.18 18.52 3.90
CA ALA A 71 -16.16 18.05 4.88
C ALA A 71 -17.55 18.60 4.57
N ALA A 72 -18.56 17.75 4.70
CA ALA A 72 -19.96 18.15 4.76
C ALA A 72 -20.59 17.66 6.07
N ALA A 73 -21.79 18.16 6.38
CA ALA A 73 -22.56 17.76 7.54
C ALA A 73 -23.92 17.20 7.10
N GLU A 74 -24.32 16.07 7.70
CA GLU A 74 -25.67 15.54 7.60
C GLU A 74 -26.66 16.44 8.41
N PRO A 75 -27.97 16.35 8.18
CA PRO A 75 -28.97 17.10 8.94
C PRO A 75 -28.91 16.89 10.46
N ASP A 76 -28.37 15.76 10.92
CA ASP A 76 -28.12 15.41 12.31
C ASP A 76 -26.82 15.99 12.86
N ASN A 77 -26.20 16.93 12.15
CA ASN A 77 -24.92 17.57 12.46
C ASN A 77 -23.70 16.60 12.48
N ARG A 78 -23.84 15.42 11.94
CA ARG A 78 -22.75 14.46 11.78
C ARG A 78 -21.89 14.85 10.58
N LYS A 79 -20.59 15.07 10.81
CA LYS A 79 -19.64 15.36 9.74
C LYS A 79 -19.23 14.09 8.99
N TYR A 80 -19.08 14.19 7.69
CA TYR A 80 -18.58 13.15 6.81
C TYR A 80 -17.71 13.78 5.70
N PRO A 81 -16.81 12.99 5.06
CA PRO A 81 -16.05 13.49 3.91
C PRO A 81 -16.96 13.49 2.68
N GLU A 82 -17.30 14.69 2.20
CA GLU A 82 -17.95 14.86 0.91
C GLU A 82 -16.99 14.46 -0.19
N LYS A 83 -15.75 14.96 -0.10
CA LYS A 83 -14.67 14.61 -0.99
C LYS A 83 -13.46 14.16 -0.18
N TYR A 84 -12.85 13.09 -0.58
CA TYR A 84 -11.61 12.56 -0.03
C TYR A 84 -10.71 12.19 -1.19
N VAL A 85 -9.57 12.82 -1.31
CA VAL A 85 -8.62 12.58 -2.38
C VAL A 85 -7.27 12.26 -1.78
N LEU A 86 -6.62 11.21 -2.28
CA LEU A 86 -5.27 10.80 -1.92
C LEU A 86 -4.43 10.64 -3.18
N ASP A 87 -3.41 11.47 -3.34
CA ASP A 87 -2.43 11.37 -4.42
C ASP A 87 -1.40 10.29 -4.06
N MET A 88 -1.59 9.07 -4.58
CA MET A 88 -0.69 7.94 -4.38
C MET A 88 0.68 8.16 -5.00
N GLY A 89 0.77 8.99 -6.05
CA GLY A 89 2.02 9.34 -6.71
C GLY A 89 2.94 10.23 -5.86
N ARG A 90 2.39 10.90 -4.82
CA ARG A 90 3.16 11.66 -3.82
C ARG A 90 3.34 10.91 -2.50
N CYS A 91 2.52 9.91 -2.24
CA CYS A 91 2.51 9.21 -0.96
C CYS A 91 3.85 8.47 -0.74
N ILE A 92 4.43 8.63 0.45
CA ILE A 92 5.66 7.93 0.88
C ILE A 92 5.36 6.70 1.74
N PHE A 93 4.10 6.33 1.90
CA PHE A 93 3.64 5.15 2.65
C PHE A 93 4.14 5.10 4.10
N CYS A 94 4.32 6.24 4.75
CA CYS A 94 4.84 6.35 6.14
C CYS A 94 3.87 5.81 7.20
N GLY A 95 2.55 5.78 6.93
CA GLY A 95 1.52 5.26 7.83
C GLY A 95 1.01 6.25 8.88
N TYR A 96 1.53 7.49 8.98
CA TYR A 96 1.09 8.46 9.99
C TYR A 96 -0.40 8.79 9.92
N CYS A 97 -1.00 8.78 8.72
CA CYS A 97 -2.44 8.98 8.54
C CYS A 97 -3.28 7.90 9.23
N VAL A 98 -2.78 6.65 9.28
CA VAL A 98 -3.43 5.53 9.97
C VAL A 98 -3.27 5.68 11.48
N GLU A 99 -2.05 5.98 11.95
CA GLU A 99 -1.74 6.12 13.37
C GLU A 99 -2.51 7.26 14.04
N VAL A 100 -2.67 8.41 13.35
CA VAL A 100 -3.37 9.58 13.90
C VAL A 100 -4.89 9.46 13.84
N CYS A 101 -5.45 8.51 13.11
CA CYS A 101 -6.89 8.42 12.87
C CYS A 101 -7.65 7.91 14.12
N PRO A 102 -8.41 8.76 14.86
CA PRO A 102 -9.09 8.34 16.08
C PRO A 102 -10.28 7.40 15.81
N ARG A 103 -10.72 7.32 14.56
CA ARG A 103 -11.86 6.48 14.13
C ARG A 103 -11.43 5.22 13.41
N GLN A 104 -10.12 5.03 13.22
CA GLN A 104 -9.60 3.91 12.42
C GLN A 104 -10.33 3.82 11.07
N ALA A 105 -10.50 4.98 10.44
CA ALA A 105 -11.27 5.10 9.20
C ALA A 105 -10.41 4.95 7.95
N ILE A 106 -9.10 5.06 8.08
CA ILE A 106 -8.12 4.82 7.02
C ILE A 106 -7.17 3.72 7.50
N GLU A 107 -6.92 2.77 6.64
CA GLU A 107 -6.02 1.64 6.89
C GLU A 107 -5.10 1.43 5.68
N MET A 108 -3.96 0.79 5.92
CA MET A 108 -3.05 0.36 4.86
C MET A 108 -3.16 -1.15 4.68
N THR A 109 -3.19 -1.57 3.43
CA THR A 109 -3.32 -2.99 3.08
C THR A 109 -1.98 -3.58 2.64
N THR A 110 -1.97 -4.85 2.31
CA THR A 110 -0.81 -5.52 1.74
C THR A 110 -0.73 -5.40 0.21
N ALA A 111 -1.69 -4.70 -0.42
CA ALA A 111 -1.67 -4.46 -1.86
C ALA A 111 -0.57 -3.47 -2.23
N TYR A 112 0.34 -3.88 -3.09
CA TYR A 112 1.50 -3.09 -3.51
C TYR A 112 1.56 -2.83 -5.02
N GLU A 113 0.72 -3.52 -5.79
CA GLU A 113 0.65 -3.35 -7.24
C GLU A 113 -0.19 -2.10 -7.54
N LEU A 114 0.50 -0.96 -7.68
CA LEU A 114 -0.09 0.36 -7.87
C LEU A 114 0.44 1.04 -9.14
N SER A 115 1.03 0.26 -10.06
CA SER A 115 1.52 0.80 -11.31
C SER A 115 0.36 1.18 -12.22
N GLU A 116 0.39 2.40 -12.74
CA GLU A 116 -0.62 2.94 -13.64
C GLU A 116 0.06 3.57 -14.87
N TYR A 117 -0.70 3.79 -15.94
CA TYR A 117 -0.18 4.39 -17.17
C TYR A 117 -0.13 5.92 -17.11
N SER A 118 -0.98 6.54 -16.31
CA SER A 118 -1.02 7.99 -16.15
C SER A 118 -0.90 8.41 -14.69
N ARG A 119 -0.47 9.66 -14.45
CA ARG A 119 -0.39 10.21 -13.10
C ARG A 119 -1.78 10.42 -12.50
N GLU A 120 -2.76 10.75 -13.32
CA GLU A 120 -4.14 10.99 -12.93
C GLU A 120 -4.76 9.73 -12.33
N ASP A 121 -4.39 8.56 -12.84
CA ASP A 121 -4.85 7.26 -12.34
C ASP A 121 -4.31 6.92 -10.93
N LEU A 122 -3.25 7.61 -10.50
CA LEU A 122 -2.71 7.52 -9.14
C LEU A 122 -3.41 8.47 -8.15
N ILE A 123 -4.38 9.27 -8.60
CA ILE A 123 -5.21 10.10 -7.74
C ILE A 123 -6.44 9.27 -7.32
N PHE A 124 -6.44 8.83 -6.08
CA PHE A 124 -7.52 8.01 -5.53
C PHE A 124 -8.57 8.88 -4.90
N ASP A 125 -9.77 8.83 -5.43
CA ASP A 125 -10.96 9.46 -4.86
C ASP A 125 -11.57 8.62 -3.73
N LYS A 126 -12.63 9.15 -3.13
CA LYS A 126 -13.35 8.49 -2.04
C LYS A 126 -13.89 7.13 -2.43
N GLU A 127 -14.46 7.01 -3.62
CA GLU A 127 -15.06 5.77 -4.14
C GLU A 127 -14.00 4.69 -4.28
N ARG A 128 -12.90 5.00 -4.94
CA ARG A 128 -11.77 4.07 -5.14
C ARG A 128 -11.09 3.67 -3.83
N LEU A 129 -11.06 4.56 -2.83
CA LEU A 129 -10.55 4.24 -1.50
C LEU A 129 -11.49 3.34 -0.68
N LEU A 130 -12.80 3.34 -0.99
CA LEU A 130 -13.80 2.49 -0.35
C LEU A 130 -13.89 1.10 -0.97
N GLU A 131 -13.31 0.91 -2.15
CA GLU A 131 -13.20 -0.39 -2.79
C GLU A 131 -12.15 -1.25 -2.09
N PRO A 132 -12.46 -2.51 -1.78
CA PRO A 132 -11.46 -3.42 -1.26
C PRO A 132 -10.32 -3.56 -2.28
N PRO A 133 -9.07 -3.66 -1.84
CA PRO A 133 -7.98 -3.96 -2.73
C PRO A 133 -8.19 -5.34 -3.34
N GLU A 134 -7.55 -5.57 -4.50
CA GLU A 134 -7.55 -6.90 -5.09
C GLU A 134 -7.13 -7.98 -4.08
N PRO A 135 -7.71 -9.19 -4.18
CA PRO A 135 -7.42 -10.24 -3.24
C PRO A 135 -5.92 -10.55 -3.23
N ARG A 136 -5.40 -10.78 -2.01
CA ARG A 136 -4.01 -11.14 -1.79
C ARG A 136 -3.63 -12.33 -2.68
N TYR A 137 -2.55 -12.17 -3.46
CA TYR A 137 -1.98 -13.29 -4.19
C TYR A 137 -1.41 -14.31 -3.20
N GLU A 138 -1.95 -15.52 -3.21
CA GLU A 138 -1.38 -16.63 -2.46
C GLU A 138 -0.29 -17.29 -3.30
N SER A 139 0.96 -17.19 -2.87
CA SER A 139 2.05 -17.84 -3.58
C SER A 139 1.88 -19.37 -3.53
N LYS A 140 1.95 -19.99 -4.69
CA LYS A 140 1.95 -21.46 -4.81
C LYS A 140 3.32 -22.06 -4.44
N ARG A 141 4.06 -21.46 -3.52
CA ARG A 141 5.29 -22.08 -3.02
C ARG A 141 4.94 -23.39 -2.34
N LYS A 142 5.19 -24.48 -3.02
CA LYS A 142 5.26 -25.78 -2.37
C LYS A 142 6.45 -25.70 -1.40
N ALA A 143 6.15 -25.85 -0.09
CA ALA A 143 7.17 -26.14 0.89
C ALA A 143 7.91 -27.40 0.40
N GLY A 144 9.14 -27.21 -0.01
CA GLY A 144 10.06 -28.28 -0.39
C GLY A 144 11.13 -28.43 0.66
#